data_9c94e26e1d3a57aa8b26bbf82970de01
#
_entry.id   9c94e26e1d3a57aa8b26bbf82970de01
#
_cell.length_a   1.000
_cell.length_b   1.000
_cell.length_c   1.000
_cell.angle_alpha   90.00
_cell.angle_beta   90.00
_cell.angle_gamma   90.00
#
_symmetry.space_group_name_H-M   'P 1'
#
loop_
_entity.id
_entity.type
_entity.pdbx_description
1 polymer ?
#
loop_
_entity_poly.entity_id
_entity_poly.type
_entity_poly.pdbx_seq_one_letter_code
_entity_poly.pdbx_strand_id
1 'polypeptide(L)'
;MRIAGPSSPLYQLAGFLVVLAFPGCPRLLSPHAMTPISRTRVKICGITRPEDGVVAAVLGADAIGLVFYPPSPRFVTVEAAQQIVAALPPFITVVGLFMNADPAAVQTVIARVPLHLLQFHGDEPPDYCVQFGQPYLKAVPMGAGAEVRDYEQRFASAAGLLLDSHGGGQSGGSGHGFDWTRIPAERGKPLILAGGLHPGNVAKAIRQVRPYAVDVSSGVETAKGIKDAELMRAFLRGVYDGESPA
;
A
#
# COMPACT_ATOMS: atom_id res chain seq x y z
N MET A 1 30.51 -52.77 -22.62
CA MET A 1 31.26 -51.66 -21.95
C MET A 1 30.22 -50.66 -21.45
N ARG A 2 29.83 -50.76 -20.18
CA ARG A 2 28.81 -49.91 -19.54
C ARG A 2 29.54 -48.80 -18.79
N ILE A 3 29.21 -47.54 -19.13
CA ILE A 3 29.71 -46.39 -18.41
C ILE A 3 28.60 -45.92 -17.49
N ALA A 4 28.86 -46.03 -16.16
CA ALA A 4 28.00 -45.53 -15.12
C ALA A 4 28.16 -44.01 -14.99
N GLY A 5 27.02 -43.26 -15.00
CA GLY A 5 26.99 -41.84 -14.70
C GLY A 5 26.99 -41.58 -13.17
N PRO A 6 27.52 -40.45 -12.73
CA PRO A 6 27.64 -40.16 -11.30
C PRO A 6 26.31 -39.69 -10.72
N SER A 7 25.97 -40.28 -9.57
CA SER A 7 24.88 -39.91 -8.68
C SER A 7 25.13 -38.55 -8.03
N SER A 8 24.14 -37.65 -8.12
CA SER A 8 24.15 -36.35 -7.42
C SER A 8 23.97 -36.52 -5.92
N PRO A 9 24.78 -35.88 -5.08
CA PRO A 9 24.54 -35.86 -3.65
C PRO A 9 23.48 -34.82 -3.26
N LEU A 10 22.53 -35.28 -2.45
CA LEU A 10 21.61 -34.47 -1.69
C LEU A 10 22.37 -33.55 -0.74
N TYR A 11 22.31 -32.24 -0.93
CA TYR A 11 22.78 -31.27 0.06
C TYR A 11 21.73 -31.10 1.16
N GLN A 12 21.96 -31.73 2.30
CA GLN A 12 21.38 -31.33 3.58
C GLN A 12 22.05 -30.03 4.01
N LEU A 13 21.30 -28.92 3.99
CA LEU A 13 21.70 -27.65 4.60
C LEU A 13 21.53 -27.75 6.13
N ALA A 14 22.58 -28.26 6.81
CA ALA A 14 22.77 -28.03 8.24
C ALA A 14 23.26 -26.57 8.42
N GLY A 15 22.55 -25.79 9.22
CA GLY A 15 22.91 -24.41 9.51
C GLY A 15 24.23 -24.29 10.24
N PHE A 16 25.26 -23.87 9.55
CA PHE A 16 26.52 -23.40 10.14
C PHE A 16 26.55 -21.88 10.08
N LEU A 17 26.35 -21.25 11.24
CA LEU A 17 26.63 -19.83 11.46
C LEU A 17 28.16 -19.69 11.48
N VAL A 18 28.74 -19.26 10.37
CA VAL A 18 30.18 -18.92 10.33
C VAL A 18 30.32 -17.51 10.90
N VAL A 19 30.71 -17.44 12.17
CA VAL A 19 31.11 -16.17 12.81
C VAL A 19 32.59 -15.92 12.43
N LEU A 20 32.81 -15.06 11.44
CA LEU A 20 34.12 -14.50 11.15
C LEU A 20 34.41 -13.40 12.19
N ALA A 21 35.19 -13.72 13.21
CA ALA A 21 35.68 -12.74 14.16
C ALA A 21 36.88 -11.99 13.55
N PHE A 22 36.68 -10.73 13.19
CA PHE A 22 37.76 -9.80 12.86
C PHE A 22 38.28 -9.16 14.16
N PRO A 23 39.58 -9.27 14.52
CA PRO A 23 40.14 -8.53 15.65
C PRO A 23 40.15 -7.02 15.32
N GLY A 24 39.37 -6.21 16.07
CA GLY A 24 39.28 -4.77 15.90
C GLY A 24 37.92 -4.22 15.55
N CYS A 25 36.88 -5.05 15.36
CA CYS A 25 35.51 -4.57 15.16
C CYS A 25 34.92 -4.11 16.50
N PRO A 26 34.45 -2.83 16.62
CA PRO A 26 33.77 -2.40 17.84
C PRO A 26 32.50 -3.27 18.03
N ARG A 27 32.25 -3.65 19.27
CA ARG A 27 31.16 -4.50 19.76
C ARG A 27 29.96 -4.53 18.83
N LEU A 28 29.62 -5.72 18.31
CA LEU A 28 28.32 -5.97 17.71
C LEU A 28 27.24 -5.44 18.64
N LEU A 29 26.49 -4.44 18.17
CA LEU A 29 25.35 -3.91 18.89
C LEU A 29 24.40 -5.08 19.19
N SER A 30 24.02 -5.20 20.47
CA SER A 30 23.04 -6.19 20.90
C SER A 30 21.81 -6.14 19.96
N PRO A 31 21.20 -7.28 19.58
CA PRO A 31 19.99 -7.28 18.74
C PRO A 31 18.84 -6.41 19.28
N HIS A 32 18.88 -6.06 20.57
CA HIS A 32 17.91 -5.17 21.24
C HIS A 32 18.17 -3.68 21.04
N ALA A 33 19.28 -3.27 20.38
CA ALA A 33 19.65 -1.85 20.24
C ALA A 33 19.23 -1.23 18.89
N MET A 34 18.71 -2.02 17.95
CA MET A 34 18.16 -1.51 16.69
C MET A 34 16.64 -1.55 16.73
N THR A 35 16.01 -0.59 17.40
CA THR A 35 14.60 -0.30 17.14
C THR A 35 14.52 0.19 15.68
N PRO A 36 13.82 -0.50 14.78
CA PRO A 36 13.68 -0.03 13.42
C PRO A 36 13.06 1.37 13.48
N ILE A 37 13.67 2.35 12.84
CA ILE A 37 13.03 3.65 12.62
C ILE A 37 11.88 3.38 11.64
N SER A 38 10.74 3.00 12.19
CA SER A 38 9.53 2.72 11.41
C SER A 38 8.73 4.01 11.34
N ARG A 39 8.78 4.69 10.19
CA ARG A 39 7.86 5.78 9.92
C ARG A 39 6.59 5.26 9.25
N THR A 40 5.48 5.95 9.46
CA THR A 40 4.23 5.70 8.72
C THR A 40 4.41 6.13 7.26
N ARG A 41 4.12 5.24 6.33
CA ARG A 41 4.19 5.53 4.89
C ARG A 41 2.94 6.27 4.44
N VAL A 42 3.07 7.06 3.36
CA VAL A 42 1.97 7.86 2.82
C VAL A 42 1.69 7.49 1.38
N LYS A 43 0.43 7.15 1.09
CA LYS A 43 -0.08 6.99 -0.26
C LYS A 43 -1.07 8.12 -0.57
N ILE A 44 -0.90 8.78 -1.71
CA ILE A 44 -1.87 9.74 -2.27
C ILE A 44 -2.63 9.04 -3.40
N CYS A 45 -3.90 8.73 -3.17
CA CYS A 45 -4.72 7.93 -4.08
C CYS A 45 -5.58 8.80 -5.00
N GLY A 46 -5.84 8.30 -6.22
CA GLY A 46 -6.69 8.97 -7.20
C GLY A 46 -5.98 10.16 -7.87
N ILE A 47 -4.72 9.99 -8.23
CA ILE A 47 -3.98 10.91 -9.08
C ILE A 47 -4.52 10.81 -10.51
N THR A 48 -4.89 11.93 -11.09
CA THR A 48 -5.44 12.03 -12.47
C THR A 48 -4.58 12.89 -13.38
N ARG A 49 -3.62 13.64 -12.83
CA ARG A 49 -2.75 14.57 -13.56
C ARG A 49 -1.29 14.33 -13.23
N PRO A 50 -0.35 14.44 -14.20
CA PRO A 50 1.09 14.29 -13.94
C PRO A 50 1.62 15.23 -12.86
N GLU A 51 1.20 16.50 -12.88
CA GLU A 51 1.66 17.51 -11.91
C GLU A 51 1.28 17.15 -10.47
N ASP A 52 0.11 16.56 -10.22
CA ASP A 52 -0.31 16.13 -8.90
C ASP A 52 0.56 14.96 -8.40
N GLY A 53 0.91 14.04 -9.28
CA GLY A 53 1.83 12.93 -8.97
C GLY A 53 3.22 13.41 -8.61
N VAL A 54 3.76 14.37 -9.39
CA VAL A 54 5.08 14.98 -9.12
C VAL A 54 5.07 15.73 -7.78
N VAL A 55 4.05 16.54 -7.53
CA VAL A 55 3.92 17.29 -6.26
C VAL A 55 3.81 16.33 -5.08
N ALA A 56 3.00 15.27 -5.17
CA ALA A 56 2.92 14.25 -4.10
C ALA A 56 4.30 13.65 -3.79
N ALA A 57 5.06 13.29 -4.82
CA ALA A 57 6.39 12.73 -4.69
C ALA A 57 7.39 13.72 -4.05
N VAL A 58 7.42 14.95 -4.52
CA VAL A 58 8.31 16.02 -4.00
C VAL A 58 8.00 16.35 -2.53
N LEU A 59 6.73 16.28 -2.14
CA LEU A 59 6.31 16.48 -0.75
C LEU A 59 6.65 15.29 0.16
N GLY A 60 7.08 14.14 -0.38
CA GLY A 60 7.54 12.98 0.39
C GLY A 60 6.52 11.84 0.52
N ALA A 61 5.53 11.76 -0.37
CA ALA A 61 4.69 10.57 -0.47
C ALA A 61 5.52 9.35 -0.92
N ASP A 62 5.20 8.17 -0.38
CA ASP A 62 5.86 6.91 -0.72
C ASP A 62 5.21 6.24 -1.93
N ALA A 63 3.92 6.52 -2.14
CA ALA A 63 3.15 5.91 -3.20
C ALA A 63 2.08 6.86 -3.75
N ILE A 64 1.74 6.62 -5.02
CA ILE A 64 0.53 7.18 -5.64
C ILE A 64 -0.42 6.07 -6.06
N GLY A 65 -1.73 6.37 -6.09
CA GLY A 65 -2.76 5.47 -6.59
C GLY A 65 -3.38 5.98 -7.90
N LEU A 66 -3.44 5.11 -8.91
CA LEU A 66 -4.12 5.32 -10.19
C LEU A 66 -5.39 4.46 -10.19
N VAL A 67 -6.55 5.06 -10.48
CA VAL A 67 -7.85 4.37 -10.39
C VAL A 67 -8.30 3.91 -11.76
N PHE A 68 -8.35 2.59 -11.97
CA PHE A 68 -8.82 1.94 -13.19
C PHE A 68 -10.26 1.40 -13.01
N TYR A 69 -11.13 2.23 -12.46
CA TYR A 69 -12.56 1.94 -12.25
C TYR A 69 -13.39 3.04 -12.92
N PRO A 70 -13.98 2.78 -14.12
CA PRO A 70 -14.64 3.82 -14.94
C PRO A 70 -15.72 4.66 -14.24
N PRO A 71 -16.53 4.11 -13.31
CA PRO A 71 -17.50 4.92 -12.59
C PRO A 71 -16.90 5.92 -11.59
N SER A 72 -15.60 5.80 -11.28
CA SER A 72 -14.92 6.71 -10.36
C SER A 72 -14.67 8.07 -11.01
N PRO A 73 -14.93 9.20 -10.30
CA PRO A 73 -14.51 10.51 -10.79
C PRO A 73 -12.99 10.71 -10.84
N ARG A 74 -12.24 9.73 -10.36
CA ARG A 74 -10.76 9.68 -10.36
C ARG A 74 -10.22 8.64 -11.34
N PHE A 75 -11.09 8.16 -12.24
CA PHE A 75 -10.70 7.22 -13.29
C PHE A 75 -9.64 7.81 -14.20
N VAL A 76 -8.64 6.98 -14.56
CA VAL A 76 -7.62 7.30 -15.56
C VAL A 76 -7.61 6.25 -16.66
N THR A 77 -7.43 6.68 -17.90
CA THR A 77 -7.14 5.76 -19.02
C THR A 77 -5.71 5.23 -18.92
N VAL A 78 -5.41 4.17 -19.66
CA VAL A 78 -4.04 3.63 -19.75
C VAL A 78 -3.06 4.69 -20.24
N GLU A 79 -3.45 5.49 -21.23
CA GLU A 79 -2.63 6.55 -21.80
C GLU A 79 -2.33 7.67 -20.78
N ALA A 80 -3.35 8.11 -20.05
CA ALA A 80 -3.17 9.10 -18.97
C ALA A 80 -2.28 8.54 -17.85
N ALA A 81 -2.48 7.27 -17.46
CA ALA A 81 -1.64 6.60 -16.47
C ALA A 81 -0.17 6.53 -16.90
N GLN A 82 0.11 6.22 -18.17
CA GLN A 82 1.47 6.23 -18.73
C GLN A 82 2.11 7.63 -18.63
N GLN A 83 1.37 8.69 -18.96
CA GLN A 83 1.86 10.08 -18.84
C GLN A 83 2.18 10.45 -17.39
N ILE A 84 1.30 10.07 -16.45
CA ILE A 84 1.52 10.30 -15.03
C ILE A 84 2.81 9.59 -14.57
N VAL A 85 2.94 8.29 -14.89
CA VAL A 85 4.09 7.50 -14.45
C VAL A 85 5.39 8.01 -15.06
N ALA A 86 5.39 8.40 -16.35
CA ALA A 86 6.56 8.95 -17.02
C ALA A 86 7.08 10.27 -16.40
N ALA A 87 6.22 11.03 -15.73
CA ALA A 87 6.59 12.28 -15.07
C ALA A 87 7.14 12.08 -13.63
N LEU A 88 6.95 10.90 -13.02
CA LEU A 88 7.34 10.67 -11.64
C LEU A 88 8.87 10.60 -11.47
N PRO A 89 9.40 11.12 -10.36
CA PRO A 89 10.77 10.85 -9.97
C PRO A 89 10.93 9.37 -9.54
N PRO A 90 12.18 8.84 -9.50
CA PRO A 90 12.44 7.50 -8.99
C PRO A 90 12.00 7.34 -7.52
N PHE A 91 11.84 6.08 -7.07
CA PHE A 91 11.47 5.67 -5.71
C PHE A 91 10.01 5.96 -5.29
N ILE A 92 9.12 6.23 -6.23
CA ILE A 92 7.68 6.29 -5.98
C ILE A 92 7.03 4.96 -6.36
N THR A 93 6.28 4.38 -5.40
CA THR A 93 5.47 3.19 -5.68
C THR A 93 4.19 3.59 -6.42
N VAL A 94 3.97 3.00 -7.60
CA VAL A 94 2.74 3.20 -8.39
C VAL A 94 1.78 2.06 -8.10
N VAL A 95 0.61 2.38 -7.57
CA VAL A 95 -0.44 1.43 -7.20
C VAL A 95 -1.60 1.55 -8.17
N GLY A 96 -1.94 0.46 -8.87
CA GLY A 96 -3.14 0.38 -9.71
C GLY A 96 -4.34 -0.12 -8.92
N LEU A 97 -5.39 0.69 -8.80
CA LEU A 97 -6.63 0.35 -8.12
C LEU A 97 -7.67 -0.17 -9.12
N PHE A 98 -8.20 -1.36 -8.81
CA PHE A 98 -9.26 -2.02 -9.56
C PHE A 98 -10.44 -2.34 -8.63
N MET A 99 -11.64 -2.39 -9.18
CA MET A 99 -12.85 -2.73 -8.45
C MET A 99 -13.74 -3.61 -9.34
N ASN A 100 -13.78 -4.92 -9.04
CA ASN A 100 -14.55 -5.94 -9.76
C ASN A 100 -14.32 -5.88 -11.29
N ALA A 101 -13.09 -5.60 -11.71
CA ALA A 101 -12.74 -5.46 -13.12
C ALA A 101 -12.67 -6.83 -13.80
N ASP A 102 -12.89 -6.87 -15.11
CA ASP A 102 -12.60 -8.05 -15.92
C ASP A 102 -11.10 -8.38 -15.90
N PRO A 103 -10.68 -9.65 -15.72
CA PRO A 103 -9.26 -10.02 -15.68
C PRO A 103 -8.46 -9.57 -16.90
N ALA A 104 -9.05 -9.59 -18.09
CA ALA A 104 -8.39 -9.14 -19.31
C ALA A 104 -8.14 -7.65 -19.31
N ALA A 105 -9.05 -6.85 -18.71
CA ALA A 105 -8.86 -5.41 -18.52
C ALA A 105 -7.70 -5.13 -17.55
N VAL A 106 -7.62 -5.84 -16.42
CA VAL A 106 -6.51 -5.74 -15.46
C VAL A 106 -5.19 -6.09 -16.15
N GLN A 107 -5.16 -7.21 -16.88
CA GLN A 107 -3.96 -7.65 -17.59
C GLN A 107 -3.49 -6.64 -18.64
N THR A 108 -4.44 -6.00 -19.35
CA THR A 108 -4.14 -4.94 -20.34
C THR A 108 -3.45 -3.75 -19.66
N VAL A 109 -3.93 -3.33 -18.50
CA VAL A 109 -3.30 -2.25 -17.73
C VAL A 109 -1.90 -2.64 -17.27
N ILE A 110 -1.73 -3.82 -16.69
CA ILE A 110 -0.43 -4.33 -16.21
C ILE A 110 0.60 -4.40 -17.35
N ALA A 111 0.18 -4.81 -18.53
CA ALA A 111 1.06 -4.93 -19.70
C ALA A 111 1.54 -3.57 -20.24
N ARG A 112 0.82 -2.48 -19.96
CA ARG A 112 1.04 -1.16 -20.56
C ARG A 112 1.48 -0.08 -19.57
N VAL A 113 1.17 -0.24 -18.29
CA VAL A 113 1.50 0.71 -17.22
C VAL A 113 2.43 0.02 -16.22
N PRO A 114 3.60 0.58 -15.90
CA PRO A 114 4.53 -0.01 -14.94
C PRO A 114 4.02 0.13 -13.51
N LEU A 115 3.08 -0.73 -13.14
CA LEU A 115 2.55 -0.83 -11.78
C LEU A 115 3.51 -1.64 -10.90
N HIS A 116 3.70 -1.20 -9.67
CA HIS A 116 4.50 -1.90 -8.65
C HIS A 116 3.63 -2.74 -7.70
N LEU A 117 2.35 -2.38 -7.58
CA LEU A 117 1.42 -2.98 -6.63
C LEU A 117 -0.01 -2.85 -7.16
N LEU A 118 -0.79 -3.91 -7.04
CA LEU A 118 -2.23 -3.87 -7.36
C LEU A 118 -3.03 -3.59 -6.09
N GLN A 119 -4.16 -2.93 -6.22
CA GLN A 119 -5.12 -2.75 -5.13
C GLN A 119 -6.49 -3.20 -5.60
N PHE A 120 -7.01 -4.25 -4.96
CA PHE A 120 -8.36 -4.76 -5.24
C PHE A 120 -9.34 -4.21 -4.21
N HIS A 121 -10.24 -3.36 -4.67
CA HIS A 121 -11.10 -2.53 -3.83
C HIS A 121 -12.58 -2.96 -3.83
N GLY A 122 -12.94 -3.98 -4.58
CA GLY A 122 -14.27 -4.57 -4.68
C GLY A 122 -14.39 -5.89 -3.92
N ASP A 123 -15.22 -6.78 -4.44
CA ASP A 123 -15.53 -8.08 -3.84
C ASP A 123 -14.69 -9.23 -4.43
N GLU A 124 -13.57 -8.89 -5.08
CA GLU A 124 -12.68 -9.85 -5.73
C GLU A 124 -12.24 -10.94 -4.74
N PRO A 125 -12.44 -12.26 -5.08
CA PRO A 125 -12.01 -13.35 -4.22
C PRO A 125 -10.48 -13.56 -4.27
N PRO A 126 -9.88 -14.30 -3.32
CA PRO A 126 -8.44 -14.53 -3.25
C PRO A 126 -7.83 -15.06 -4.54
N ASP A 127 -8.47 -16.06 -5.18
CA ASP A 127 -7.99 -16.67 -6.42
C ASP A 127 -7.93 -15.65 -7.58
N TYR A 128 -8.89 -14.73 -7.62
CA TYR A 128 -8.86 -13.63 -8.57
C TYR A 128 -7.64 -12.72 -8.32
N CYS A 129 -7.34 -12.41 -7.06
CA CYS A 129 -6.27 -11.46 -6.74
C CYS A 129 -4.86 -12.00 -7.08
N VAL A 130 -4.63 -13.32 -6.94
CA VAL A 130 -3.32 -13.93 -7.15
C VAL A 130 -2.99 -14.23 -8.61
N GLN A 131 -3.99 -14.31 -9.49
CA GLN A 131 -3.80 -14.75 -10.89
C GLN A 131 -2.89 -13.84 -11.71
N PHE A 132 -2.68 -12.60 -11.28
CA PHE A 132 -1.87 -11.61 -12.00
C PHE A 132 -0.37 -11.69 -11.71
N GLY A 133 0.05 -12.54 -10.76
CA GLY A 133 1.48 -12.74 -10.42
C GLY A 133 2.17 -11.51 -9.85
N GLN A 134 1.42 -10.50 -9.42
CA GLN A 134 1.96 -9.28 -8.80
C GLN A 134 1.55 -9.16 -7.33
N PRO A 135 2.36 -8.49 -6.48
CA PRO A 135 1.95 -8.19 -5.12
C PRO A 135 0.69 -7.31 -5.13
N TYR A 136 -0.19 -7.55 -4.14
CA TYR A 136 -1.45 -6.80 -4.08
C TYR A 136 -1.86 -6.42 -2.66
N LEU A 137 -2.63 -5.34 -2.56
CA LEU A 137 -3.39 -4.94 -1.38
C LEU A 137 -4.86 -5.35 -1.57
N LYS A 138 -5.50 -5.82 -0.50
CA LYS A 138 -6.95 -6.03 -0.48
C LYS A 138 -7.62 -4.98 0.39
N ALA A 139 -8.62 -4.29 -0.16
CA ALA A 139 -9.45 -3.37 0.62
C ALA A 139 -10.44 -4.14 1.49
N VAL A 140 -10.58 -3.69 2.73
CA VAL A 140 -11.50 -4.20 3.74
C VAL A 140 -12.59 -3.16 3.97
N PRO A 141 -13.87 -3.47 3.68
CA PRO A 141 -14.97 -2.51 3.78
C PRO A 141 -15.44 -2.35 5.24
N MET A 142 -14.72 -1.56 6.02
CA MET A 142 -14.99 -1.35 7.46
C MET A 142 -16.37 -0.73 7.71
N GLY A 143 -16.89 0.09 6.79
CA GLY A 143 -18.22 0.66 6.86
C GLY A 143 -19.34 -0.38 6.73
N ALA A 144 -19.09 -1.51 6.07
CA ALA A 144 -20.02 -2.64 5.98
C ALA A 144 -19.91 -3.64 7.15
N GLY A 145 -19.12 -3.35 8.17
CA GLY A 145 -18.98 -4.22 9.33
C GLY A 145 -17.98 -5.37 9.17
N ALA A 146 -17.12 -5.33 8.15
CA ALA A 146 -16.10 -6.36 7.92
C ALA A 146 -15.12 -6.47 9.10
N GLU A 147 -14.67 -7.70 9.37
CA GLU A 147 -13.68 -8.00 10.41
C GLU A 147 -12.28 -8.18 9.79
N VAL A 148 -11.30 -7.45 10.33
CA VAL A 148 -9.92 -7.44 9.79
C VAL A 148 -9.30 -8.84 9.82
N ARG A 149 -9.50 -9.60 10.90
CA ARG A 149 -8.93 -10.95 11.05
C ARG A 149 -9.44 -11.94 10.01
N ASP A 150 -10.70 -11.84 9.63
CA ASP A 150 -11.27 -12.69 8.59
C ASP A 150 -10.61 -12.41 7.22
N TYR A 151 -10.35 -11.13 6.94
CA TYR A 151 -9.64 -10.73 5.73
C TYR A 151 -8.16 -11.14 5.75
N GLU A 152 -7.48 -11.08 6.89
CA GLU A 152 -6.10 -11.57 7.05
C GLU A 152 -6.00 -13.07 6.70
N GLN A 153 -6.97 -13.86 7.15
CA GLN A 153 -7.01 -15.30 6.88
C GLN A 153 -7.37 -15.59 5.41
N ARG A 154 -8.42 -14.98 4.90
CA ARG A 154 -8.89 -15.18 3.52
C ARG A 154 -7.88 -14.74 2.48
N PHE A 155 -7.21 -13.62 2.71
CA PHE A 155 -6.24 -13.02 1.80
C PHE A 155 -4.81 -13.19 2.31
N ALA A 156 -4.46 -14.43 2.69
CA ALA A 156 -3.14 -14.76 3.22
C ALA A 156 -1.99 -14.38 2.28
N SER A 157 -2.20 -14.37 0.98
CA SER A 157 -1.25 -13.97 -0.06
C SER A 157 -1.15 -12.45 -0.27
N ALA A 158 -2.07 -11.63 0.29
CA ALA A 158 -2.00 -10.18 0.16
C ALA A 158 -0.75 -9.62 0.86
N ALA A 159 -0.08 -8.66 0.22
CA ALA A 159 1.04 -7.93 0.79
C ALA A 159 0.64 -7.02 1.97
N GLY A 160 -0.64 -6.63 2.04
CA GLY A 160 -1.23 -5.86 3.12
C GLY A 160 -2.73 -5.69 2.95
N LEU A 161 -3.38 -5.18 3.99
CA LEU A 161 -4.80 -4.84 3.99
C LEU A 161 -4.99 -3.33 4.06
N LEU A 162 -5.89 -2.80 3.22
CA LEU A 162 -6.26 -1.40 3.24
C LEU A 162 -7.67 -1.28 3.86
N LEU A 163 -7.74 -0.64 5.03
CA LEU A 163 -9.02 -0.44 5.74
C LEU A 163 -9.67 0.85 5.26
N ASP A 164 -10.83 0.72 4.65
CA ASP A 164 -11.58 1.88 4.15
C ASP A 164 -12.99 1.94 4.76
N SER A 165 -13.49 3.15 4.93
CA SER A 165 -14.83 3.43 5.49
C SER A 165 -15.99 3.08 4.55
N HIS A 166 -15.75 2.77 3.27
CA HIS A 166 -16.83 2.45 2.35
C HIS A 166 -17.59 1.17 2.75
N GLY A 167 -18.86 1.11 2.43
CA GLY A 167 -19.67 -0.10 2.50
C GLY A 167 -19.50 -0.93 1.23
N GLY A 168 -19.73 -2.26 1.30
CA GLY A 168 -19.62 -3.17 0.15
C GLY A 168 -20.34 -2.61 -1.09
N GLY A 169 -19.62 -2.55 -2.21
CA GLY A 169 -20.15 -2.06 -3.48
C GLY A 169 -20.17 -0.54 -3.67
N GLN A 170 -19.77 0.26 -2.70
CA GLN A 170 -19.64 1.72 -2.86
C GLN A 170 -18.20 2.12 -3.14
N SER A 171 -17.99 3.02 -4.10
CA SER A 171 -16.67 3.62 -4.34
C SER A 171 -16.23 4.45 -3.13
N GLY A 172 -15.02 4.24 -2.64
CA GLY A 172 -14.42 5.00 -1.55
C GLY A 172 -14.35 6.51 -1.84
N GLY A 173 -14.03 7.31 -0.82
CA GLY A 173 -13.86 8.75 -0.95
C GLY A 173 -15.10 9.57 -0.53
N SER A 174 -16.00 8.97 0.27
CA SER A 174 -17.16 9.67 0.86
C SER A 174 -16.79 10.73 1.90
N GLY A 175 -15.55 10.74 2.39
CA GLY A 175 -15.08 11.66 3.44
C GLY A 175 -15.50 11.29 4.87
N HIS A 176 -16.30 10.23 5.06
CA HIS A 176 -16.69 9.75 6.37
C HIS A 176 -15.69 8.70 6.88
N GLY A 177 -15.29 8.81 8.14
CA GLY A 177 -14.45 7.82 8.82
C GLY A 177 -15.28 6.66 9.38
N PHE A 178 -14.59 5.60 9.79
CA PHE A 178 -15.18 4.52 10.59
C PHE A 178 -14.57 4.51 11.99
N ASP A 179 -15.15 3.71 12.90
CA ASP A 179 -14.66 3.58 14.27
C ASP A 179 -13.31 2.81 14.29
N TRP A 180 -12.22 3.51 14.57
CA TRP A 180 -10.87 2.94 14.63
C TRP A 180 -10.65 2.00 15.82
N THR A 181 -11.52 1.99 16.83
CA THR A 181 -11.42 1.04 17.96
C THR A 181 -11.69 -0.40 17.54
N ARG A 182 -12.33 -0.60 16.37
CA ARG A 182 -12.56 -1.91 15.77
C ARG A 182 -11.30 -2.52 15.12
N ILE A 183 -10.22 -1.76 15.02
CA ILE A 183 -8.97 -2.25 14.44
C ILE A 183 -8.21 -3.04 15.50
N PRO A 184 -7.89 -4.33 15.28
CA PRO A 184 -7.16 -5.13 16.27
C PRO A 184 -5.75 -4.57 16.50
N ALA A 185 -5.28 -4.60 17.75
CA ALA A 185 -3.92 -4.17 18.10
C ALA A 185 -2.87 -5.12 17.52
N GLU A 186 -3.11 -6.42 17.62
CA GLU A 186 -2.26 -7.46 17.01
C GLU A 186 -2.70 -7.70 15.56
N ARG A 187 -1.73 -7.67 14.64
CA ARG A 187 -1.96 -7.73 13.19
C ARG A 187 -0.94 -8.67 12.56
N GLY A 188 -1.44 -9.56 11.73
CA GLY A 188 -0.61 -10.50 10.97
C GLY A 188 -0.03 -9.90 9.69
N LYS A 189 -0.57 -8.74 9.25
CA LYS A 189 -0.18 -8.09 7.98
C LYS A 189 0.03 -6.59 8.13
N PRO A 190 0.84 -5.96 7.23
CA PRO A 190 0.87 -4.51 7.09
C PRO A 190 -0.54 -3.96 6.88
N LEU A 191 -0.91 -2.94 7.67
CA LEU A 191 -2.22 -2.32 7.63
C LEU A 191 -2.09 -0.90 7.10
N ILE A 192 -2.84 -0.60 6.05
CA ILE A 192 -2.97 0.73 5.44
C ILE A 192 -4.29 1.32 5.91
N LEU A 193 -4.25 2.44 6.63
CA LEU A 193 -5.46 3.12 7.07
C LEU A 193 -5.93 4.11 6.02
N ALA A 194 -7.16 3.96 5.59
CA ALA A 194 -7.85 4.81 4.63
C ALA A 194 -9.23 5.25 5.17
N GLY A 195 -10.03 5.85 4.33
CA GLY A 195 -11.41 6.25 4.64
C GLY A 195 -11.51 7.50 5.49
N GLY A 196 -11.86 8.63 4.85
CA GLY A 196 -12.13 9.91 5.53
C GLY A 196 -10.90 10.57 6.16
N LEU A 197 -9.68 10.16 5.82
CA LEU A 197 -8.46 10.85 6.29
C LEU A 197 -8.31 12.20 5.61
N HIS A 198 -7.83 13.18 6.39
CA HIS A 198 -7.56 14.55 5.94
C HIS A 198 -6.54 15.20 6.90
N PRO A 199 -5.96 16.38 6.58
CA PRO A 199 -4.95 17.04 7.42
C PRO A 199 -5.35 17.20 8.89
N GLY A 200 -6.63 17.43 9.18
CA GLY A 200 -7.13 17.68 10.54
C GLY A 200 -7.30 16.43 11.41
N ASN A 201 -7.22 15.21 10.86
CA ASN A 201 -7.45 13.99 11.63
C ASN A 201 -6.30 12.97 11.55
N VAL A 202 -5.40 13.08 10.57
CA VAL A 202 -4.36 12.06 10.31
C VAL A 202 -3.41 11.87 11.50
N ALA A 203 -3.01 12.94 12.19
CA ALA A 203 -2.14 12.84 13.36
C ALA A 203 -2.81 12.03 14.49
N LYS A 204 -4.10 12.24 14.75
CA LYS A 204 -4.88 11.45 15.70
C LYS A 204 -4.97 9.99 15.26
N ALA A 205 -5.24 9.76 13.98
CA ALA A 205 -5.33 8.42 13.40
C ALA A 205 -4.04 7.62 13.61
N ILE A 206 -2.88 8.23 13.35
CA ILE A 206 -1.57 7.60 13.52
C ILE A 206 -1.30 7.27 14.99
N ARG A 207 -1.52 8.21 15.90
CA ARG A 207 -1.33 7.96 17.35
C ARG A 207 -2.19 6.83 17.88
N GLN A 208 -3.45 6.76 17.44
CA GLN A 208 -4.42 5.76 17.90
C GLN A 208 -4.18 4.39 17.26
N VAL A 209 -3.99 4.35 15.93
CA VAL A 209 -3.96 3.09 15.16
C VAL A 209 -2.55 2.58 14.97
N ARG A 210 -1.53 3.44 14.88
CA ARG A 210 -0.15 3.09 14.53
C ARG A 210 -0.10 2.21 13.27
N PRO A 211 -0.66 2.69 12.14
CA PRO A 211 -0.72 1.90 10.92
C PRO A 211 0.66 1.80 10.26
N TYR A 212 0.85 0.80 9.39
CA TYR A 212 2.02 0.70 8.52
C TYR A 212 2.09 1.84 7.51
N ALA A 213 0.91 2.25 7.00
CA ALA A 213 0.76 3.36 6.07
C ALA A 213 -0.61 4.03 6.24
N VAL A 214 -0.73 5.26 5.75
CA VAL A 214 -1.99 5.97 5.56
C VAL A 214 -2.24 6.21 4.08
N ASP A 215 -3.51 6.14 3.67
CA ASP A 215 -3.96 6.39 2.30
C ASP A 215 -5.00 7.50 2.29
N VAL A 216 -4.77 8.55 1.50
CA VAL A 216 -5.69 9.68 1.38
C VAL A 216 -6.04 9.95 -0.07
N SER A 217 -7.30 10.27 -0.32
CA SER A 217 -7.79 10.67 -1.64
C SER A 217 -8.50 12.01 -1.58
N SER A 218 -9.79 12.04 -1.22
CA SER A 218 -10.61 13.27 -1.21
C SER A 218 -10.16 14.30 -0.17
N GLY A 219 -9.54 13.88 0.92
CA GLY A 219 -9.08 14.77 1.99
C GLY A 219 -7.96 15.75 1.61
N VAL A 220 -7.40 15.60 0.40
CA VAL A 220 -6.36 16.48 -0.17
C VAL A 220 -6.73 16.98 -1.57
N GLU A 221 -8.03 17.12 -1.85
CA GLU A 221 -8.57 17.60 -3.13
C GLU A 221 -9.27 18.95 -3.00
N THR A 222 -9.14 19.79 -4.05
CA THR A 222 -9.97 20.99 -4.25
C THR A 222 -11.24 20.66 -5.02
N ALA A 223 -11.17 19.70 -5.93
CA ALA A 223 -12.28 19.13 -6.68
C ALA A 223 -12.02 17.64 -6.93
N LYS A 224 -13.05 16.85 -7.24
CA LYS A 224 -12.91 15.42 -7.49
C LYS A 224 -11.84 15.13 -8.53
N GLY A 225 -10.78 14.44 -8.14
CA GLY A 225 -9.63 14.10 -8.99
C GLY A 225 -8.57 15.21 -9.12
N ILE A 226 -8.75 16.37 -8.53
CA ILE A 226 -7.79 17.48 -8.53
C ILE A 226 -7.17 17.63 -7.16
N LYS A 227 -5.90 17.28 -7.01
CA LYS A 227 -5.19 17.40 -5.74
C LYS A 227 -4.76 18.85 -5.48
N ASP A 228 -4.69 19.20 -4.20
CA ASP A 228 -4.22 20.49 -3.72
C ASP A 228 -2.85 20.32 -3.04
N ALA A 229 -1.85 21.08 -3.49
CA ALA A 229 -0.48 20.99 -2.98
C ALA A 229 -0.39 21.37 -1.50
N GLU A 230 -1.15 22.36 -1.05
CA GLU A 230 -1.13 22.81 0.37
C GLU A 230 -1.83 21.78 1.26
N LEU A 231 -2.95 21.19 0.82
CA LEU A 231 -3.62 20.12 1.55
C LEU A 231 -2.74 18.87 1.62
N MET A 232 -2.05 18.49 0.53
CA MET A 232 -1.08 17.39 0.56
C MET A 232 0.07 17.67 1.54
N ARG A 233 0.64 18.89 1.52
CA ARG A 233 1.68 19.30 2.44
C ARG A 233 1.20 19.26 3.89
N ALA A 234 0.01 19.79 4.16
CA ALA A 234 -0.58 19.78 5.49
C ALA A 234 -0.87 18.34 5.98
N PHE A 235 -1.28 17.45 5.09
CA PHE A 235 -1.49 16.04 5.39
C PHE A 235 -0.18 15.34 5.79
N LEU A 236 0.89 15.50 4.99
CA LEU A 236 2.20 14.93 5.28
C LEU A 236 2.80 15.47 6.58
N ARG A 237 2.63 16.78 6.86
CA ARG A 237 3.00 17.35 8.16
C ARG A 237 2.22 16.71 9.29
N GLY A 238 0.90 16.51 9.14
CA GLY A 238 0.07 15.81 10.12
C GLY A 238 0.51 14.36 10.36
N VAL A 239 1.05 13.67 9.33
CA VAL A 239 1.65 12.34 9.49
C VAL A 239 2.88 12.43 10.40
N TYR A 240 3.81 13.35 10.12
CA TYR A 240 5.00 13.56 10.93
C TYR A 240 4.64 13.91 12.40
N ASP A 241 3.67 14.81 12.60
CA ASP A 241 3.20 15.21 13.94
C ASP A 241 2.54 14.03 14.70
N GLY A 242 1.94 13.10 13.97
CA GLY A 242 1.35 11.89 14.53
C GLY A 242 2.37 10.87 15.04
N GLU A 243 3.58 10.88 14.49
CA GLU A 243 4.69 10.00 14.88
C GLU A 243 5.51 10.52 16.04
N SER A 244 5.48 11.82 16.26
CA SER A 244 6.21 12.45 17.36
C SER A 244 5.62 12.00 18.71
N PRO A 245 6.46 11.63 19.70
CA PRO A 245 5.98 11.37 21.06
C PRO A 245 5.25 12.62 21.58
N ALA A 246 4.11 12.40 22.25
CA ALA A 246 3.36 13.47 22.92
C ALA A 246 4.13 14.00 24.14
#